data_02095b3518934fc0fc60aee931708c79
#
_entry.id   02095b3518934fc0fc60aee931708c79
#
_cell.length_a   1.000
_cell.length_b   1.000
_cell.length_c   1.000
_cell.angle_alpha   90.00
_cell.angle_beta   90.00
_cell.angle_gamma   90.00
#
_symmetry.space_group_name_H-M   'P 1'
#
loop_
_entity.id
_entity.type
_entity.pdbx_description
1 polymer ?
#
loop_
_entity_poly.entity_id
_entity_poly.type
_entity_poly.pdbx_seq_one_letter_code
_entity_poly.pdbx_strand_id
1 'polypeptide(L)'
;MDKKVAIVTGGSSGIGKEIAKHLYRNGMEVYALSRRVDEMNDLDDLGIKTKFIDVADYDSVESTISDIVDEAGRIDVLVNNAGFGAFGSVEQVDIREGEYQFKVNVFGVMKLIQTVLPTMRAQKSGRIINISSIDGKVASLMGSWYVGSKFAIEGISDALRLELKQFGIDVVVVEPGAIKSNWRSIAMSKLKQSSGDGPYAKSARKISDFFEVAYKYSSKPMVVARAVDQAALSKRPKTRYAVGSGAHTLLCLRRILPDKAFDAFMDGLMDCAQKILNKEKAQRNQIDPEPEVK
;
A
#
# COMPACT_ATOMS: atom_id res chain seq x y z
N MET A 1 -25.78 -17.75 12.22
CA MET A 1 -25.20 -17.35 10.91
C MET A 1 -23.70 -17.46 11.04
N ASP A 2 -23.06 -18.19 10.13
CA ASP A 2 -21.63 -18.32 10.13
C ASP A 2 -20.98 -16.95 9.90
N LYS A 3 -19.90 -16.67 10.63
CA LYS A 3 -19.17 -15.40 10.48
C LYS A 3 -18.61 -15.29 9.07
N LYS A 4 -18.63 -14.08 8.51
CA LYS A 4 -17.92 -13.80 7.25
C LYS A 4 -16.41 -13.88 7.48
N VAL A 5 -15.69 -14.44 6.52
CA VAL A 5 -14.25 -14.67 6.58
C VAL A 5 -13.51 -13.63 5.75
N ALA A 6 -12.53 -12.97 6.36
CA ALA A 6 -11.66 -11.99 5.72
C ALA A 6 -10.19 -12.43 5.80
N ILE A 7 -9.49 -12.31 4.68
CA ILE A 7 -8.05 -12.50 4.57
C ILE A 7 -7.37 -11.15 4.36
N VAL A 8 -6.35 -10.83 5.16
CA VAL A 8 -5.59 -9.58 5.07
C VAL A 8 -4.11 -9.88 4.95
N THR A 9 -3.49 -9.56 3.81
CA THR A 9 -2.06 -9.73 3.63
C THR A 9 -1.28 -8.51 4.14
N GLY A 10 -0.04 -8.72 4.61
CA GLY A 10 0.77 -7.68 5.24
C GLY A 10 0.27 -7.28 6.63
N GLY A 11 -0.31 -8.23 7.37
CA GLY A 11 -0.94 -8.01 8.68
C GLY A 11 0.01 -7.69 9.83
N SER A 12 1.31 -7.85 9.65
CA SER A 12 2.28 -7.67 10.76
C SER A 12 2.44 -6.22 11.22
N SER A 13 2.12 -5.23 10.39
CA SER A 13 2.34 -3.82 10.78
C SER A 13 1.46 -2.84 9.99
N GLY A 14 1.44 -1.59 10.45
CA GLY A 14 0.90 -0.43 9.71
C GLY A 14 -0.56 -0.61 9.26
N ILE A 15 -0.80 -0.41 7.97
CA ILE A 15 -2.15 -0.42 7.37
C ILE A 15 -2.80 -1.79 7.51
N GLY A 16 -2.08 -2.87 7.17
CA GLY A 16 -2.63 -4.23 7.20
C GLY A 16 -3.05 -4.68 8.60
N LYS A 17 -2.23 -4.39 9.61
CA LYS A 17 -2.54 -4.68 11.02
C LYS A 17 -3.80 -3.95 11.47
N GLU A 18 -3.94 -2.69 11.11
CA GLU A 18 -5.09 -1.88 11.48
C GLU A 18 -6.37 -2.34 10.75
N ILE A 19 -6.25 -2.75 9.47
CA ILE A 19 -7.36 -3.36 8.72
C ILE A 19 -7.83 -4.64 9.40
N ALA A 20 -6.92 -5.54 9.76
CA ALA A 20 -7.26 -6.81 10.42
C ALA A 20 -8.03 -6.56 11.73
N LYS A 21 -7.55 -5.64 12.58
CA LYS A 21 -8.21 -5.25 13.82
C LYS A 21 -9.62 -4.67 13.59
N HIS A 22 -9.79 -3.87 12.53
CA HIS A 22 -11.08 -3.26 12.20
C HIS A 22 -12.11 -4.28 11.73
N LEU A 23 -11.74 -5.13 10.78
CA LEU A 23 -12.63 -6.18 10.26
C LEU A 23 -13.05 -7.15 11.36
N TYR A 24 -12.12 -7.51 12.28
CA TYR A 24 -12.42 -8.35 13.44
C TYR A 24 -13.43 -7.69 14.39
N ARG A 25 -13.24 -6.40 14.72
CA ARG A 25 -14.19 -5.64 15.57
C ARG A 25 -15.58 -5.53 14.95
N ASN A 26 -15.66 -5.59 13.61
CA ASN A 26 -16.93 -5.62 12.88
C ASN A 26 -17.53 -7.03 12.76
N GLY A 27 -17.03 -8.00 13.53
CA GLY A 27 -17.60 -9.34 13.69
C GLY A 27 -17.18 -10.35 12.62
N MET A 28 -16.20 -10.04 11.79
CA MET A 28 -15.66 -11.01 10.83
C MET A 28 -14.68 -11.97 11.51
N GLU A 29 -14.57 -13.17 10.99
CA GLU A 29 -13.43 -14.04 11.24
C GLU A 29 -12.27 -13.57 10.33
N VAL A 30 -11.12 -13.25 10.93
CA VAL A 30 -10.02 -12.60 10.19
C VAL A 30 -8.76 -13.46 10.24
N TYR A 31 -8.20 -13.70 9.06
CA TYR A 31 -6.86 -14.27 8.88
C TYR A 31 -5.89 -13.16 8.46
N ALA A 32 -4.98 -12.81 9.36
CA ALA A 32 -3.91 -11.86 9.10
C ALA A 32 -2.65 -12.60 8.64
N LEU A 33 -2.18 -12.30 7.45
CA LEU A 33 -1.12 -13.05 6.79
C LEU A 33 0.14 -12.19 6.63
N SER A 34 1.31 -12.74 6.98
CA SER A 34 2.61 -12.07 6.81
C SER A 34 3.76 -13.07 6.84
N ARG A 35 4.92 -12.67 6.32
CA ARG A 35 6.19 -13.42 6.53
C ARG A 35 6.68 -13.34 7.98
N ARG A 36 6.32 -12.27 8.70
CA ARG A 36 6.76 -11.98 10.08
C ARG A 36 5.63 -12.31 11.05
N VAL A 37 5.44 -13.60 11.28
CA VAL A 37 4.34 -14.08 12.14
C VAL A 37 4.55 -13.60 13.58
N ASP A 38 5.77 -13.63 14.08
CA ASP A 38 6.10 -13.21 15.46
C ASP A 38 5.72 -11.75 15.77
N GLU A 39 5.63 -10.89 14.73
CA GLU A 39 5.15 -9.50 14.89
C GLU A 39 3.60 -9.39 14.96
N MET A 40 2.89 -10.53 14.93
CA MET A 40 1.43 -10.58 14.95
C MET A 40 0.83 -11.18 16.24
N ASN A 41 1.64 -11.51 17.24
CA ASN A 41 1.16 -12.13 18.50
C ASN A 41 0.04 -11.31 19.17
N ASP A 42 0.11 -9.98 19.12
CA ASP A 42 -0.95 -9.10 19.62
C ASP A 42 -2.28 -9.20 18.84
N LEU A 43 -2.26 -9.74 17.63
CA LEU A 43 -3.47 -10.06 16.86
C LEU A 43 -4.06 -11.40 17.31
N ASP A 44 -3.22 -12.40 17.58
CA ASP A 44 -3.65 -13.69 18.12
C ASP A 44 -4.31 -13.50 19.49
N ASP A 45 -3.74 -12.67 20.37
CA ASP A 45 -4.30 -12.31 21.68
C ASP A 45 -5.70 -11.69 21.57
N LEU A 46 -6.00 -11.02 20.45
CA LEU A 46 -7.32 -10.47 20.15
C LEU A 46 -8.29 -11.50 19.56
N GLY A 47 -7.82 -12.71 19.18
CA GLY A 47 -8.61 -13.73 18.50
C GLY A 47 -8.62 -13.61 16.97
N ILE A 48 -7.69 -12.84 16.39
CA ILE A 48 -7.44 -12.80 14.94
C ILE A 48 -6.47 -13.92 14.62
N LYS A 49 -6.81 -14.80 13.70
CA LYS A 49 -5.93 -15.90 13.28
C LYS A 49 -4.75 -15.39 12.47
N THR A 50 -3.54 -15.76 12.84
CA THR A 50 -2.35 -15.37 12.10
C THR A 50 -1.72 -16.56 11.39
N LYS A 51 -1.26 -16.37 10.15
CA LYS A 51 -0.58 -17.41 9.36
C LYS A 51 0.60 -16.82 8.58
N PHE A 52 1.61 -17.66 8.35
CA PHE A 52 2.71 -17.33 7.46
C PHE A 52 2.24 -17.27 6.01
N ILE A 53 2.73 -16.30 5.25
CA ILE A 53 2.64 -16.26 3.80
C ILE A 53 3.81 -15.45 3.21
N ASP A 54 4.45 -15.96 2.18
CA ASP A 54 5.23 -15.14 1.26
C ASP A 54 4.45 -14.98 -0.05
N VAL A 55 3.93 -13.78 -0.31
CA VAL A 55 3.15 -13.50 -1.52
C VAL A 55 3.99 -13.59 -2.81
N ALA A 56 5.32 -13.58 -2.71
CA ALA A 56 6.21 -13.82 -3.82
C ALA A 56 6.48 -15.31 -4.09
N ASP A 57 6.08 -16.19 -3.20
CA ASP A 57 6.14 -17.64 -3.35
C ASP A 57 4.75 -18.19 -3.62
N TYR A 58 4.53 -18.71 -4.84
CA TYR A 58 3.22 -19.15 -5.29
C TYR A 58 2.74 -20.40 -4.56
N ASP A 59 3.66 -21.31 -4.19
CA ASP A 59 3.34 -22.51 -3.42
C ASP A 59 2.93 -22.13 -1.99
N SER A 60 3.62 -21.16 -1.38
CA SER A 60 3.22 -20.59 -0.10
C SER A 60 1.82 -19.97 -0.16
N VAL A 61 1.47 -19.30 -1.26
CA VAL A 61 0.12 -18.72 -1.44
C VAL A 61 -0.92 -19.82 -1.54
N GLU A 62 -0.68 -20.85 -2.37
CA GLU A 62 -1.64 -21.94 -2.58
C GLU A 62 -1.88 -22.72 -1.30
N SER A 63 -0.82 -23.14 -0.61
CA SER A 63 -0.97 -23.92 0.64
C SER A 63 -1.67 -23.12 1.72
N THR A 64 -1.27 -21.87 1.97
CA THR A 64 -1.87 -21.05 3.02
C THR A 64 -3.35 -20.78 2.77
N ILE A 65 -3.74 -20.49 1.51
CA ILE A 65 -5.14 -20.26 1.18
C ILE A 65 -5.95 -21.56 1.24
N SER A 66 -5.40 -22.71 0.82
CA SER A 66 -6.04 -24.01 0.96
C SER A 66 -6.36 -24.32 2.43
N ASP A 67 -5.36 -24.14 3.32
CA ASP A 67 -5.55 -24.34 4.77
C ASP A 67 -6.68 -23.46 5.32
N ILE A 68 -6.77 -22.21 4.86
CA ILE A 68 -7.86 -21.31 5.30
C ILE A 68 -9.21 -21.77 4.79
N VAL A 69 -9.30 -22.26 3.54
CA VAL A 69 -10.54 -22.79 2.98
C VAL A 69 -10.97 -24.04 3.72
N ASP A 70 -10.03 -24.93 4.04
CA ASP A 70 -10.32 -26.16 4.79
C ASP A 70 -10.79 -25.87 6.22
N GLU A 71 -10.23 -24.86 6.89
CA GLU A 71 -10.62 -24.44 8.22
C GLU A 71 -11.97 -23.70 8.27
N ALA A 72 -12.20 -22.77 7.34
CA ALA A 72 -13.31 -21.83 7.42
C ALA A 72 -14.46 -22.14 6.47
N GLY A 73 -14.24 -22.99 5.46
CA GLY A 73 -15.24 -23.37 4.46
C GLY A 73 -15.67 -22.25 3.50
N ARG A 74 -15.16 -21.02 3.69
CA ARG A 74 -15.57 -19.84 2.92
C ARG A 74 -14.51 -18.74 2.91
N ILE A 75 -14.57 -17.85 1.92
CA ILE A 75 -13.80 -16.59 1.87
C ILE A 75 -14.74 -15.50 1.36
N ASP A 76 -15.02 -14.49 2.19
CA ASP A 76 -15.91 -13.38 1.81
C ASP A 76 -15.16 -12.15 1.37
N VAL A 77 -14.00 -11.88 1.98
CA VAL A 77 -13.19 -10.69 1.70
C VAL A 77 -11.72 -11.07 1.57
N LEU A 78 -11.08 -10.64 0.49
CA LEU A 78 -9.63 -10.66 0.34
C LEU A 78 -9.12 -9.23 0.31
N VAL A 79 -8.23 -8.86 1.24
CA VAL A 79 -7.53 -7.57 1.25
C VAL A 79 -6.08 -7.77 0.86
N ASN A 80 -5.74 -7.39 -0.36
CA ASN A 80 -4.38 -7.38 -0.87
C ASN A 80 -3.68 -6.10 -0.44
N ASN A 81 -3.00 -6.15 0.71
CA ASN A 81 -2.29 -5.02 1.29
C ASN A 81 -0.77 -5.23 1.33
N ALA A 82 -0.26 -6.45 1.31
CA ALA A 82 1.17 -6.71 1.27
C ALA A 82 1.83 -6.00 0.08
N GLY A 83 2.92 -5.30 0.33
CA GLY A 83 3.66 -4.57 -0.69
C GLY A 83 4.76 -3.70 -0.10
N PHE A 84 5.70 -3.28 -0.93
CA PHE A 84 6.77 -2.35 -0.57
C PHE A 84 7.07 -1.40 -1.72
N GLY A 85 7.91 -0.39 -1.47
CA GLY A 85 8.39 0.55 -2.49
C GLY A 85 9.90 0.51 -2.61
N ALA A 86 10.41 0.12 -3.79
CA ALA A 86 11.79 0.34 -4.19
C ALA A 86 11.86 1.71 -4.86
N PHE A 87 12.48 2.67 -4.19
CA PHE A 87 12.74 4.01 -4.71
C PHE A 87 14.19 4.13 -5.14
N GLY A 88 14.41 4.85 -6.22
CA GLY A 88 15.70 5.12 -6.85
C GLY A 88 15.52 5.48 -8.32
N SER A 89 16.57 5.98 -8.97
CA SER A 89 16.52 6.20 -10.42
C SER A 89 16.42 4.86 -11.16
N VAL A 90 15.71 4.83 -12.28
CA VAL A 90 15.61 3.61 -13.11
C VAL A 90 16.97 3.09 -13.53
N GLU A 91 17.92 4.01 -13.77
CA GLU A 91 19.28 3.68 -14.19
C GLU A 91 20.09 2.97 -13.09
N GLN A 92 19.83 3.29 -11.80
CA GLN A 92 20.66 2.82 -10.69
C GLN A 92 20.02 1.68 -9.88
N VAL A 93 18.70 1.52 -9.97
CA VAL A 93 18.02 0.40 -9.31
C VAL A 93 18.27 -0.88 -10.11
N ASP A 94 18.82 -1.91 -9.47
CA ASP A 94 19.02 -3.22 -10.11
C ASP A 94 17.69 -3.74 -10.67
N ILE A 95 17.70 -4.21 -11.91
CA ILE A 95 16.51 -4.74 -12.58
C ILE A 95 15.83 -5.85 -11.76
N ARG A 96 16.62 -6.69 -11.08
CA ARG A 96 16.12 -7.76 -10.20
C ARG A 96 15.33 -7.23 -9.01
N GLU A 97 15.65 -6.04 -8.51
CA GLU A 97 14.88 -5.39 -7.46
C GLU A 97 13.53 -4.88 -8.00
N GLY A 98 13.52 -4.32 -9.20
CA GLY A 98 12.30 -3.96 -9.91
C GLY A 98 11.40 -5.17 -10.18
N GLU A 99 11.97 -6.26 -10.68
CA GLU A 99 11.27 -7.53 -10.89
C GLU A 99 10.69 -8.07 -9.58
N TYR A 100 11.46 -8.05 -8.48
CA TYR A 100 10.99 -8.50 -7.19
C TYR A 100 9.85 -7.62 -6.65
N GLN A 101 9.91 -6.30 -6.87
CA GLN A 101 8.80 -5.42 -6.53
C GLN A 101 7.52 -5.77 -7.29
N PHE A 102 7.61 -6.04 -8.60
CA PHE A 102 6.46 -6.50 -9.37
C PHE A 102 6.00 -7.88 -8.93
N LYS A 103 6.93 -8.78 -8.59
CA LYS A 103 6.60 -10.10 -8.06
C LYS A 103 5.75 -10.01 -6.79
N VAL A 104 6.09 -9.12 -5.87
CA VAL A 104 5.31 -8.90 -4.64
C VAL A 104 4.04 -8.08 -4.91
N ASN A 105 4.18 -6.88 -5.50
CA ASN A 105 3.09 -5.90 -5.56
C ASN A 105 2.03 -6.22 -6.63
N VAL A 106 2.37 -7.03 -7.64
CA VAL A 106 1.48 -7.34 -8.78
C VAL A 106 1.23 -8.83 -8.89
N PHE A 107 2.25 -9.63 -9.17
CA PHE A 107 2.05 -11.06 -9.45
C PHE A 107 1.57 -11.83 -8.23
N GLY A 108 2.09 -11.54 -7.03
CA GLY A 108 1.61 -12.12 -5.78
C GLY A 108 0.15 -11.79 -5.49
N VAL A 109 -0.26 -10.53 -5.76
CA VAL A 109 -1.67 -10.13 -5.67
C VAL A 109 -2.53 -10.92 -6.65
N MET A 110 -2.06 -11.10 -7.89
CA MET A 110 -2.81 -11.89 -8.88
C MET A 110 -2.90 -13.35 -8.47
N LYS A 111 -1.82 -13.93 -7.95
CA LYS A 111 -1.83 -15.31 -7.46
C LYS A 111 -2.83 -15.51 -6.31
N LEU A 112 -2.85 -14.60 -5.33
CA LEU A 112 -3.85 -14.60 -4.26
C LEU A 112 -5.28 -14.56 -4.81
N ILE A 113 -5.56 -13.66 -5.75
CA ILE A 113 -6.86 -13.54 -6.40
C ILE A 113 -7.23 -14.84 -7.10
N GLN A 114 -6.34 -15.39 -7.93
CA GLN A 114 -6.58 -16.67 -8.63
C GLN A 114 -6.91 -17.79 -7.66
N THR A 115 -6.23 -17.86 -6.51
CA THR A 115 -6.40 -18.94 -5.54
C THR A 115 -7.72 -18.83 -4.76
N VAL A 116 -8.21 -17.61 -4.46
CA VAL A 116 -9.50 -17.44 -3.74
C VAL A 116 -10.72 -17.47 -4.65
N LEU A 117 -10.56 -17.17 -5.95
CA LEU A 117 -11.67 -17.04 -6.88
C LEU A 117 -12.54 -18.31 -7.01
N PRO A 118 -12.02 -19.55 -7.03
CA PRO A 118 -12.87 -20.74 -7.09
C PRO A 118 -13.89 -20.79 -5.94
N THR A 119 -13.44 -20.49 -4.71
CA THR A 119 -14.29 -20.45 -3.51
C THR A 119 -15.34 -19.35 -3.61
N MET A 120 -14.92 -18.10 -3.91
CA MET A 120 -15.84 -16.97 -4.06
C MET A 120 -16.86 -17.18 -5.18
N ARG A 121 -16.46 -17.80 -6.29
CA ARG A 121 -17.33 -18.11 -7.41
C ARG A 121 -18.38 -19.19 -7.04
N ALA A 122 -17.98 -20.24 -6.31
CA ALA A 122 -18.90 -21.23 -5.79
C ALA A 122 -19.93 -20.61 -4.84
N GLN A 123 -19.50 -19.66 -4.01
CA GLN A 123 -20.36 -18.87 -3.11
C GLN A 123 -21.30 -17.89 -3.86
N LYS A 124 -21.04 -17.58 -5.13
CA LYS A 124 -21.66 -16.51 -5.91
C LYS A 124 -21.60 -15.14 -5.18
N SER A 125 -20.57 -14.95 -4.40
CA SER A 125 -20.35 -13.75 -3.56
C SER A 125 -18.89 -13.67 -3.16
N GLY A 126 -18.34 -12.48 -3.16
CA GLY A 126 -16.98 -12.22 -2.70
C GLY A 126 -16.62 -10.76 -2.84
N ARG A 127 -15.57 -10.35 -2.16
CA ARG A 127 -15.03 -9.00 -2.26
C ARG A 127 -13.52 -9.00 -2.27
N ILE A 128 -12.95 -8.47 -3.34
CA ILE A 128 -11.52 -8.29 -3.51
C ILE A 128 -11.22 -6.81 -3.32
N ILE A 129 -10.38 -6.48 -2.33
CA ILE A 129 -9.99 -5.12 -1.99
C ILE A 129 -8.48 -4.99 -2.19
N ASN A 130 -8.08 -4.26 -3.22
CA ASN A 130 -6.67 -4.04 -3.54
C ASN A 130 -6.21 -2.69 -2.96
N ILE A 131 -5.19 -2.72 -2.08
CA ILE A 131 -4.58 -1.50 -1.57
C ILE A 131 -3.56 -1.01 -2.61
N SER A 132 -4.00 -0.02 -3.38
CA SER A 132 -3.19 0.71 -4.35
C SER A 132 -2.41 1.85 -3.65
N SER A 133 -2.39 3.00 -4.26
CA SER A 133 -1.83 4.27 -3.78
C SER A 133 -2.35 5.38 -4.67
N ILE A 134 -2.24 6.64 -4.26
CA ILE A 134 -2.31 7.76 -5.20
C ILE A 134 -1.27 7.60 -6.33
N ASP A 135 -0.12 6.95 -6.04
CA ASP A 135 0.92 6.61 -7.02
C ASP A 135 0.46 5.55 -8.06
N GLY A 136 -0.76 5.03 -7.95
CA GLY A 136 -1.43 4.30 -9.03
C GLY A 136 -2.06 5.21 -10.10
N LYS A 137 -2.05 6.51 -9.90
CA LYS A 137 -2.57 7.53 -10.82
C LYS A 137 -1.63 8.72 -11.00
N VAL A 138 -0.72 8.94 -10.06
CA VAL A 138 0.23 10.05 -10.01
C VAL A 138 1.65 9.48 -10.07
N ALA A 139 2.51 10.10 -10.85
CA ALA A 139 3.93 9.72 -10.88
C ALA A 139 4.69 10.43 -9.77
N SER A 140 5.52 9.68 -9.05
CA SER A 140 6.45 10.19 -8.05
C SER A 140 7.89 10.16 -8.57
N LEU A 141 8.63 11.24 -8.36
CA LEU A 141 10.06 11.31 -8.67
C LEU A 141 10.80 10.15 -8.01
N MET A 142 11.72 9.47 -8.70
CA MET A 142 12.50 8.32 -8.22
C MET A 142 11.67 7.09 -7.83
N GLY A 143 10.37 7.08 -8.15
CA GLY A 143 9.44 6.01 -7.77
C GLY A 143 9.00 5.11 -8.94
N SER A 144 9.70 5.09 -10.08
CA SER A 144 9.21 4.47 -11.32
C SER A 144 8.76 3.02 -11.17
N TRP A 145 9.52 2.19 -10.48
CA TRP A 145 9.14 0.79 -10.21
C TRP A 145 7.89 0.68 -9.34
N TYR A 146 7.82 1.47 -8.27
CA TYR A 146 6.66 1.48 -7.39
C TYR A 146 5.41 2.02 -8.10
N VAL A 147 5.54 3.17 -8.75
CA VAL A 147 4.48 3.78 -9.58
C VAL A 147 3.98 2.79 -10.60
N GLY A 148 4.87 2.19 -11.40
CA GLY A 148 4.51 1.17 -12.40
C GLY A 148 3.72 0.01 -11.80
N SER A 149 4.14 -0.52 -10.64
CA SER A 149 3.44 -1.60 -9.95
C SER A 149 2.03 -1.19 -9.49
N LYS A 150 1.85 0.05 -9.02
CA LYS A 150 0.53 0.55 -8.57
C LYS A 150 -0.39 0.90 -9.74
N PHE A 151 0.13 1.45 -10.85
CA PHE A 151 -0.63 1.59 -12.09
C PHE A 151 -1.10 0.23 -12.63
N ALA A 152 -0.25 -0.80 -12.57
CA ALA A 152 -0.65 -2.16 -12.96
C ALA A 152 -1.83 -2.67 -12.13
N ILE A 153 -1.79 -2.51 -10.80
CA ILE A 153 -2.90 -2.89 -9.90
C ILE A 153 -4.18 -2.16 -10.23
N GLU A 154 -4.12 -0.86 -10.55
CA GLU A 154 -5.29 -0.08 -10.96
C GLU A 154 -5.94 -0.63 -12.23
N GLY A 155 -5.14 -0.82 -13.28
CA GLY A 155 -5.64 -1.34 -14.56
C GLY A 155 -6.17 -2.76 -14.46
N ILE A 156 -5.44 -3.64 -13.77
CA ILE A 156 -5.86 -5.03 -13.54
C ILE A 156 -7.17 -5.06 -12.71
N SER A 157 -7.30 -4.22 -11.68
CA SER A 157 -8.52 -4.16 -10.87
C SER A 157 -9.73 -3.72 -11.69
N ASP A 158 -9.56 -2.82 -12.65
CA ASP A 158 -10.65 -2.40 -13.54
C ASP A 158 -11.10 -3.54 -14.47
N ALA A 159 -10.17 -4.30 -15.04
CA ALA A 159 -10.48 -5.47 -15.86
C ALA A 159 -11.18 -6.56 -15.03
N LEU A 160 -10.62 -6.92 -13.89
CA LEU A 160 -11.20 -7.92 -12.97
C LEU A 160 -12.62 -7.56 -12.54
N ARG A 161 -12.92 -6.29 -12.30
CA ARG A 161 -14.27 -5.84 -11.95
C ARG A 161 -15.29 -6.18 -13.04
N LEU A 162 -14.91 -6.09 -14.30
CA LEU A 162 -15.76 -6.45 -15.41
C LEU A 162 -15.93 -7.97 -15.53
N GLU A 163 -14.82 -8.71 -15.40
CA GLU A 163 -14.79 -10.18 -15.50
C GLU A 163 -15.64 -10.84 -14.39
N LEU A 164 -15.53 -10.33 -13.15
CA LEU A 164 -16.07 -10.97 -11.97
C LEU A 164 -17.52 -10.57 -11.65
N LYS A 165 -18.04 -9.55 -12.31
CA LYS A 165 -19.42 -9.06 -12.11
C LYS A 165 -20.48 -10.17 -12.27
N GLN A 166 -20.31 -11.07 -13.25
CA GLN A 166 -21.22 -12.18 -13.51
C GLN A 166 -21.30 -13.18 -12.35
N PHE A 167 -20.28 -13.22 -11.49
CA PHE A 167 -20.21 -14.13 -10.34
C PHE A 167 -20.64 -13.48 -9.02
N GLY A 168 -21.07 -12.21 -9.04
CA GLY A 168 -21.42 -11.48 -7.82
C GLY A 168 -20.22 -11.13 -6.94
N ILE A 169 -19.03 -11.02 -7.54
CA ILE A 169 -17.79 -10.67 -6.84
C ILE A 169 -17.43 -9.22 -7.15
N ASP A 170 -17.33 -8.38 -6.12
CA ASP A 170 -16.93 -6.99 -6.25
C ASP A 170 -15.41 -6.84 -6.19
N VAL A 171 -14.86 -5.97 -7.03
CA VAL A 171 -13.45 -5.55 -6.97
C VAL A 171 -13.37 -4.07 -6.64
N VAL A 172 -12.67 -3.76 -5.56
CA VAL A 172 -12.54 -2.42 -5.00
C VAL A 172 -11.06 -2.04 -4.88
N VAL A 173 -10.75 -0.81 -5.22
CA VAL A 173 -9.41 -0.24 -5.02
C VAL A 173 -9.47 0.80 -3.91
N VAL A 174 -8.51 0.73 -2.98
CA VAL A 174 -8.26 1.79 -2.00
C VAL A 174 -6.99 2.52 -2.43
N GLU A 175 -7.06 3.85 -2.51
CA GLU A 175 -5.99 4.73 -3.00
C GLU A 175 -5.48 5.62 -1.84
N PRO A 176 -4.58 5.11 -0.96
CA PRO A 176 -4.04 5.91 0.12
C PRO A 176 -3.12 7.02 -0.40
N GLY A 177 -3.23 8.21 0.20
CA GLY A 177 -2.23 9.25 0.13
C GLY A 177 -1.13 9.03 1.20
N ALA A 178 -0.64 10.12 1.81
CA ALA A 178 0.38 10.01 2.85
C ALA A 178 -0.20 9.40 4.14
N ILE A 179 0.31 8.22 4.53
CA ILE A 179 -0.09 7.47 5.71
C ILE A 179 1.12 7.19 6.61
N LYS A 180 0.97 7.38 7.92
CA LYS A 180 1.99 7.02 8.92
C LYS A 180 2.18 5.52 8.97
N SER A 181 3.33 5.03 8.48
CA SER A 181 3.69 3.61 8.50
C SER A 181 5.20 3.43 8.34
N ASN A 182 5.70 2.23 8.57
CA ASN A 182 7.11 1.87 8.35
C ASN A 182 7.50 1.82 6.86
N TRP A 183 6.52 1.90 5.95
CA TRP A 183 6.75 1.87 4.51
C TRP A 183 7.73 2.97 4.06
N ARG A 184 7.58 4.21 4.60
CA ARG A 184 8.46 5.33 4.26
C ARG A 184 9.91 5.05 4.60
N SER A 185 10.19 4.51 5.79
CA SER A 185 11.58 4.25 6.22
C SER A 185 12.24 3.24 5.30
N ILE A 186 11.53 2.20 4.87
CA ILE A 186 12.00 1.20 3.91
C ILE A 186 12.26 1.84 2.54
N ALA A 187 11.32 2.62 2.01
CA ALA A 187 11.45 3.27 0.72
C ALA A 187 12.62 4.28 0.68
N MET A 188 12.78 5.07 1.74
CA MET A 188 13.87 6.06 1.82
C MET A 188 15.25 5.42 2.06
N SER A 189 15.30 4.29 2.79
CA SER A 189 16.55 3.51 2.91
C SER A 189 17.02 2.99 1.55
N LYS A 190 16.10 2.43 0.77
CA LYS A 190 16.39 1.95 -0.59
C LYS A 190 16.79 3.07 -1.54
N LEU A 191 16.09 4.21 -1.50
CA LEU A 191 16.45 5.40 -2.25
C LEU A 191 17.90 5.88 -1.95
N LYS A 192 18.25 5.92 -0.67
CA LYS A 192 19.61 6.31 -0.26
C LYS A 192 20.65 5.30 -0.74
N GLN A 193 20.35 4.01 -0.64
CA GLN A 193 21.24 2.94 -1.07
C GLN A 193 21.49 2.95 -2.59
N SER A 194 20.45 3.17 -3.39
CA SER A 194 20.54 3.11 -4.85
C SER A 194 20.99 4.43 -5.49
N SER A 195 20.52 5.57 -4.97
CA SER A 195 20.68 6.88 -5.64
C SER A 195 21.06 8.02 -4.69
N GLY A 196 21.57 7.71 -3.50
CA GLY A 196 22.02 8.70 -2.52
C GLY A 196 23.26 9.48 -2.97
N ASP A 197 24.07 8.87 -3.84
CA ASP A 197 25.29 9.44 -4.41
C ASP A 197 25.23 9.44 -5.94
N GLY A 198 26.18 10.16 -6.58
CA GLY A 198 26.32 10.23 -8.02
C GLY A 198 25.32 11.16 -8.72
N PRO A 199 25.01 10.93 -10.00
CA PRO A 199 24.28 11.90 -10.84
C PRO A 199 22.85 12.18 -10.39
N TYR A 200 22.22 11.26 -9.65
CA TYR A 200 20.85 11.40 -9.16
C TYR A 200 20.73 11.85 -7.71
N ALA A 201 21.84 12.09 -7.01
CA ALA A 201 21.85 12.46 -5.58
C ALA A 201 21.00 13.70 -5.27
N LYS A 202 20.96 14.70 -6.17
CA LYS A 202 20.12 15.88 -6.01
C LYS A 202 18.63 15.53 -6.03
N SER A 203 18.21 14.71 -6.98
CA SER A 203 16.81 14.27 -7.11
C SER A 203 16.40 13.36 -5.95
N ALA A 204 17.29 12.46 -5.52
CA ALA A 204 17.07 11.60 -4.36
C ALA A 204 16.88 12.42 -3.08
N ARG A 205 17.68 13.47 -2.88
CA ARG A 205 17.51 14.39 -1.75
C ARG A 205 16.20 15.16 -1.83
N LYS A 206 15.85 15.69 -3.01
CA LYS A 206 14.60 16.44 -3.24
C LYS A 206 13.37 15.63 -2.86
N ILE A 207 13.29 14.38 -3.30
CA ILE A 207 12.15 13.50 -2.97
C ILE A 207 12.17 13.05 -1.51
N SER A 208 13.34 12.80 -0.93
CA SER A 208 13.47 12.47 0.50
C SER A 208 12.97 13.59 1.39
N ASP A 209 13.34 14.85 1.09
CA ASP A 209 12.88 16.04 1.78
C ASP A 209 11.36 16.21 1.67
N PHE A 210 10.81 15.97 0.48
CA PHE A 210 9.37 15.98 0.28
C PHE A 210 8.65 14.95 1.15
N PHE A 211 9.12 13.69 1.17
CA PHE A 211 8.54 12.66 2.03
C PHE A 211 8.70 12.97 3.52
N GLU A 212 9.76 13.65 3.92
CA GLU A 212 9.94 14.08 5.31
C GLU A 212 8.86 15.08 5.74
N VAL A 213 8.62 16.10 4.92
CA VAL A 213 7.55 17.08 5.17
C VAL A 213 6.17 16.42 5.10
N ALA A 214 5.91 15.63 4.05
CA ALA A 214 4.63 14.95 3.88
C ALA A 214 4.30 14.02 5.07
N TYR A 215 5.32 13.37 5.65
CA TYR A 215 5.13 12.49 6.80
C TYR A 215 4.65 13.24 8.06
N LYS A 216 5.03 14.49 8.26
CA LYS A 216 4.56 15.30 9.40
C LYS A 216 3.03 15.47 9.37
N TYR A 217 2.48 15.56 8.15
CA TYR A 217 1.04 15.76 7.91
C TYR A 217 0.32 14.47 7.51
N SER A 218 0.98 13.31 7.61
CA SER A 218 0.40 12.02 7.23
C SER A 218 -0.74 11.63 8.14
N SER A 219 -1.76 11.02 7.55
CA SER A 219 -2.90 10.44 8.25
C SER A 219 -2.51 9.15 8.99
N LYS A 220 -3.24 8.80 10.05
CA LYS A 220 -3.07 7.51 10.74
C LYS A 220 -3.59 6.36 9.87
N PRO A 221 -3.06 5.12 9.99
CA PRO A 221 -3.53 3.92 9.26
C PRO A 221 -5.02 3.65 9.37
N MET A 222 -5.62 4.06 10.47
CA MET A 222 -7.05 3.99 10.75
C MET A 222 -7.95 4.53 9.62
N VAL A 223 -7.53 5.57 8.88
CA VAL A 223 -8.35 6.11 7.79
C VAL A 223 -8.48 5.13 6.62
N VAL A 224 -7.44 4.33 6.39
CA VAL A 224 -7.45 3.26 5.38
C VAL A 224 -8.29 2.09 5.87
N ALA A 225 -8.14 1.69 7.14
CA ALA A 225 -8.93 0.62 7.73
C ALA A 225 -10.44 0.91 7.66
N ARG A 226 -10.86 2.14 7.95
CA ARG A 226 -12.27 2.56 7.80
C ARG A 226 -12.76 2.50 6.36
N ALA A 227 -11.93 2.84 5.39
CA ALA A 227 -12.31 2.71 3.97
C ALA A 227 -12.47 1.25 3.55
N VAL A 228 -11.59 0.38 4.06
CA VAL A 228 -11.70 -1.08 3.86
C VAL A 228 -12.97 -1.63 4.51
N ASP A 229 -13.32 -1.21 5.73
CA ASP A 229 -14.58 -1.57 6.38
C ASP A 229 -15.79 -1.19 5.52
N GLN A 230 -15.82 0.06 5.03
CA GLN A 230 -16.88 0.52 4.14
C GLN A 230 -16.94 -0.32 2.86
N ALA A 231 -15.77 -0.63 2.29
CA ALA A 231 -15.69 -1.48 1.11
C ALA A 231 -16.16 -2.91 1.41
N ALA A 232 -15.78 -3.49 2.55
CA ALA A 232 -16.09 -4.87 2.93
C ALA A 232 -17.56 -5.08 3.32
N LEU A 233 -18.17 -4.10 3.99
CA LEU A 233 -19.48 -4.24 4.62
C LEU A 233 -20.64 -3.65 3.80
N SER A 234 -20.36 -2.72 2.88
CA SER A 234 -21.40 -2.09 2.07
C SER A 234 -22.08 -3.08 1.13
N LYS A 235 -23.41 -3.00 1.01
CA LYS A 235 -24.16 -3.75 -0.01
C LYS A 235 -23.82 -3.33 -1.45
N ARG A 236 -23.41 -2.07 -1.63
CA ARG A 236 -22.99 -1.49 -2.92
C ARG A 236 -21.74 -0.65 -2.71
N PRO A 237 -20.55 -1.26 -2.68
CA PRO A 237 -19.30 -0.52 -2.46
C PRO A 237 -19.02 0.41 -3.65
N LYS A 238 -18.32 1.50 -3.37
CA LYS A 238 -17.67 2.29 -4.43
C LYS A 238 -16.56 1.46 -5.05
N THR A 239 -16.26 1.71 -6.32
CA THR A 239 -15.14 1.03 -7.00
C THR A 239 -13.77 1.52 -6.51
N ARG A 240 -13.71 2.76 -5.99
CA ARG A 240 -12.50 3.40 -5.47
C ARG A 240 -12.76 4.20 -4.21
N TYR A 241 -11.77 4.16 -3.30
CA TYR A 241 -11.74 4.93 -2.06
C TYR A 241 -10.40 5.65 -1.95
N ALA A 242 -10.35 6.92 -2.35
CA ALA A 242 -9.22 7.79 -2.09
C ALA A 242 -9.23 8.23 -0.61
N VAL A 243 -8.15 8.01 0.14
CA VAL A 243 -8.12 8.30 1.58
C VAL A 243 -6.74 8.78 2.06
N GLY A 244 -6.74 9.51 3.15
CA GLY A 244 -5.52 10.04 3.75
C GLY A 244 -5.07 11.37 3.15
N SER A 245 -3.98 11.90 3.72
CA SER A 245 -3.51 13.25 3.40
C SER A 245 -3.10 13.37 1.93
N GLY A 246 -3.60 14.41 1.27
CA GLY A 246 -3.31 14.75 -0.12
C GLY A 246 -4.04 13.91 -1.16
N ALA A 247 -4.69 12.77 -0.80
CA ALA A 247 -5.25 11.84 -1.78
C ALA A 247 -6.25 12.50 -2.72
N HIS A 248 -7.32 13.09 -2.20
CA HIS A 248 -8.35 13.72 -3.04
C HIS A 248 -7.82 14.87 -3.88
N THR A 249 -6.97 15.73 -3.29
CA THR A 249 -6.44 16.92 -3.97
C THR A 249 -5.55 16.51 -5.15
N LEU A 250 -4.59 15.60 -4.92
CA LEU A 250 -3.65 15.19 -5.96
C LEU A 250 -4.35 14.43 -7.10
N LEU A 251 -5.27 13.52 -6.78
CA LEU A 251 -6.05 12.80 -7.79
C LEU A 251 -6.96 13.74 -8.60
N CYS A 252 -7.57 14.75 -7.96
CA CYS A 252 -8.36 15.74 -8.65
C CYS A 252 -7.51 16.60 -9.60
N LEU A 253 -6.36 17.10 -9.10
CA LEU A 253 -5.44 17.89 -9.94
C LEU A 253 -4.88 17.07 -11.10
N ARG A 254 -4.50 15.81 -10.86
CA ARG A 254 -4.02 14.91 -11.92
C ARG A 254 -5.06 14.68 -13.02
N ARG A 255 -6.34 14.69 -12.68
CA ARG A 255 -7.44 14.53 -13.64
C ARG A 255 -7.68 15.77 -14.49
N ILE A 256 -7.39 16.95 -13.96
CA ILE A 256 -7.72 18.24 -14.60
C ILE A 256 -6.51 18.79 -15.36
N LEU A 257 -5.30 18.67 -14.79
CA LEU A 257 -4.10 19.26 -15.36
C LEU A 257 -3.49 18.38 -16.44
N PRO A 258 -3.04 18.97 -17.58
CA PRO A 258 -2.18 18.29 -18.54
C PRO A 258 -0.86 17.88 -17.90
N ASP A 259 -0.19 16.87 -18.47
CA ASP A 259 1.02 16.26 -17.89
C ASP A 259 2.08 17.28 -17.47
N LYS A 260 2.49 18.16 -18.38
CA LYS A 260 3.52 19.20 -18.10
C LYS A 260 3.13 20.16 -16.97
N ALA A 261 1.84 20.50 -16.88
CA ALA A 261 1.36 21.38 -15.82
C ALA A 261 1.33 20.67 -14.47
N PHE A 262 0.96 19.39 -14.46
CA PHE A 262 1.00 18.56 -13.26
C PHE A 262 2.44 18.31 -12.80
N ASP A 263 3.37 18.03 -13.71
CA ASP A 263 4.80 17.86 -13.41
C ASP A 263 5.39 19.12 -12.78
N ALA A 264 5.11 20.29 -13.35
CA ALA A 264 5.54 21.59 -12.81
C ALA A 264 4.95 21.86 -11.41
N PHE A 265 3.67 21.48 -11.19
CA PHE A 265 3.03 21.58 -9.88
C PHE A 265 3.72 20.67 -8.85
N MET A 266 4.00 19.41 -9.20
CA MET A 266 4.68 18.47 -8.30
C MET A 266 6.12 18.92 -8.00
N ASP A 267 6.83 19.44 -8.99
CA ASP A 267 8.18 19.99 -8.82
C ASP A 267 8.18 21.18 -7.87
N GLY A 268 7.25 22.11 -8.03
CA GLY A 268 7.06 23.26 -7.13
C GLY A 268 6.69 22.84 -5.69
N LEU A 269 5.91 21.78 -5.55
CA LEU A 269 5.54 21.24 -4.23
C LEU A 269 6.77 20.65 -3.52
N MET A 270 7.63 19.94 -4.25
CA MET A 270 8.90 19.43 -3.71
C MET A 270 9.86 20.56 -3.34
N ASP A 271 9.96 21.62 -4.15
CA ASP A 271 10.78 22.80 -3.82
C ASP A 271 10.27 23.53 -2.57
N CYS A 272 8.97 23.60 -2.40
CA CYS A 272 8.36 24.16 -1.19
C CYS A 272 8.75 23.33 0.06
N ALA A 273 8.71 22.01 -0.04
CA ALA A 273 9.13 21.13 1.06
C ALA A 273 10.59 21.35 1.46
N GLN A 274 11.50 21.47 0.48
CA GLN A 274 12.91 21.78 0.77
C GLN A 274 13.08 23.13 1.49
N LYS A 275 12.35 24.16 1.07
CA LYS A 275 12.38 25.48 1.73
C LYS A 275 11.91 25.39 3.19
N ILE A 276 10.85 24.60 3.48
CA ILE A 276 10.35 24.36 4.83
C ILE A 276 11.43 23.73 5.69
N LEU A 277 12.06 22.64 5.22
CA LEU A 277 13.10 21.95 5.99
C LEU A 277 14.34 22.80 6.23
N ASN A 278 14.78 23.56 5.22
CA ASN A 278 15.93 24.47 5.37
C ASN A 278 15.64 25.55 6.42
N LYS A 279 14.43 26.08 6.46
CA LYS A 279 14.00 27.07 7.47
C LYS A 279 13.99 26.46 8.88
N GLU A 280 13.47 25.24 9.04
CA GLU A 280 13.48 24.54 10.32
C GLU A 280 14.90 24.24 10.82
N LYS A 281 15.80 23.82 9.93
CA LYS A 281 17.22 23.59 10.26
C LYS A 281 17.92 24.87 10.70
N ALA A 282 17.69 25.98 9.99
CA ALA A 282 18.26 27.28 10.35
C ALA A 282 17.79 27.75 11.73
N GLN A 283 16.51 27.56 12.05
CA GLN A 283 15.96 27.88 13.36
C GLN A 283 16.55 27.03 14.48
N ARG A 284 16.76 25.72 14.25
CA ARG A 284 17.38 24.83 15.25
C ARG A 284 18.80 25.21 15.55
N ASN A 285 19.60 25.52 14.52
CA ASN A 285 20.99 25.94 14.69
C ASN A 285 21.14 27.31 15.42
N GLN A 286 20.12 28.16 15.37
CA GLN A 286 20.09 29.40 16.14
C GLN A 286 19.77 29.16 17.64
N ILE A 287 19.03 28.09 17.96
CA ILE A 287 18.60 27.76 19.34
C ILE A 287 19.67 26.91 20.04
N ASP A 288 20.34 26.01 19.30
CA ASP A 288 21.35 25.08 19.83
C ASP A 288 22.54 25.04 18.83
N PRO A 289 23.46 26.03 18.88
CA PRO A 289 24.60 26.05 17.98
C PRO A 289 25.49 24.83 18.24
N GLU A 290 25.78 24.01 17.18
CA GLU A 290 26.73 22.91 17.29
C GLU A 290 28.07 23.47 17.88
N PRO A 291 28.71 22.78 18.86
CA PRO A 291 29.96 23.20 19.41
C PRO A 291 31.01 23.24 18.28
N GLU A 292 31.68 24.41 18.12
CA GLU A 292 32.80 24.55 17.20
C GLU A 292 33.82 23.45 17.50
N VAL A 293 33.96 22.49 16.60
CA VAL A 293 35.05 21.52 16.61
C VAL A 293 36.33 22.30 16.30
N LYS A 294 37.12 22.61 17.38
CA LYS A 294 38.45 23.14 17.28
C LYS A 294 39.44 22.06 16.90
#